data_0c486921107924b5a7d7ee5536899548
#
_entry.id   0c486921107924b5a7d7ee5536899548
#
_cell.length_a   1.000
_cell.length_b   1.000
_cell.length_c   1.000
_cell.angle_alpha   90.00
_cell.angle_beta   90.00
_cell.angle_gamma   90.00
#
_symmetry.space_group_name_H-M   'P 1'
#
loop_
_entity.id
_entity.type
_entity.pdbx_description
1 polymer ?
#
loop_
_entity_poly.entity_id
_entity_poly.type
_entity_poly.pdbx_seq_one_letter_code
_entity_poly.pdbx_strand_id
1 'polypeptide(L)'
;MRFCVILLLSVTSLIPSRLIAQNLIEQDEPVAIFGTTVVIPSGLKGDIYHLPASAQSVHAIDRLKPLGSIYTTSLNVPPQDFQLGFPGVTKRYEWFAIDYSGKFWIEHPGLYRFRLVSDDGAMLYVDGQLVADNDGIHSTEVRLGSIRLAGGLHSIRVPYFQGPATTVALMLEIAGPGEQPRIFSTEEFKPPSNPEDWHFAPAAELPPPDPDLPRVHPPRTPGPEGSKVKKKH
;
A
#
# COMPACT_ATOMS: atom_id res chain seq x y z
N MET A 1 7.25 94.90 -39.03
CA MET A 1 7.36 93.84 -38.04
C MET A 1 6.05 93.08 -38.07
N ARG A 2 6.06 91.88 -38.65
CA ARG A 2 4.87 90.99 -38.74
C ARG A 2 5.12 89.77 -37.91
N PHE A 3 4.37 89.63 -36.83
CA PHE A 3 4.41 88.45 -36.00
C PHE A 3 3.47 87.39 -36.63
N CYS A 4 4.05 86.27 -36.96
CA CYS A 4 3.34 85.09 -37.41
C CYS A 4 3.06 84.16 -36.20
N VAL A 5 1.80 84.03 -35.81
CA VAL A 5 1.39 83.15 -34.77
C VAL A 5 1.09 81.78 -35.41
N ILE A 6 1.89 80.80 -35.11
CA ILE A 6 1.67 79.42 -35.54
C ILE A 6 0.80 78.73 -34.47
N LEU A 7 -0.39 78.38 -34.85
CA LEU A 7 -1.36 77.62 -34.05
C LEU A 7 -1.05 76.15 -34.21
N LEU A 8 -0.50 75.56 -33.18
CA LEU A 8 -0.28 74.08 -33.05
C LEU A 8 -1.59 73.43 -32.67
N LEU A 9 -2.24 72.76 -33.61
CA LEU A 9 -3.35 71.86 -33.32
C LEU A 9 -2.78 70.54 -32.83
N SER A 10 -2.96 70.24 -31.54
CA SER A 10 -2.69 68.93 -30.95
C SER A 10 -3.85 67.99 -31.26
N VAL A 11 -3.62 67.03 -32.12
CA VAL A 11 -4.53 65.94 -32.37
C VAL A 11 -4.35 64.91 -31.28
N THR A 12 -5.22 64.89 -30.31
CA THR A 12 -5.31 63.82 -29.32
C THR A 12 -5.93 62.57 -29.93
N SER A 13 -5.10 61.63 -30.31
CA SER A 13 -5.52 60.29 -30.73
C SER A 13 -6.11 59.54 -29.54
N LEU A 14 -7.41 59.36 -29.51
CA LEU A 14 -8.09 58.41 -28.61
C LEU A 14 -7.80 56.99 -29.12
N ILE A 15 -6.85 56.33 -28.52
CA ILE A 15 -6.64 54.90 -28.68
C ILE A 15 -7.69 54.20 -27.78
N PRO A 16 -8.63 53.42 -28.34
CA PRO A 16 -9.52 52.63 -27.51
C PRO A 16 -8.67 51.57 -26.79
N SER A 17 -8.58 51.69 -25.47
CA SER A 17 -8.04 50.65 -24.62
C SER A 17 -8.91 49.41 -24.80
N ARG A 18 -8.46 48.48 -25.68
CA ARG A 18 -8.95 47.11 -25.61
C ARG A 18 -8.52 46.57 -24.27
N LEU A 19 -9.48 46.40 -23.37
CA LEU A 19 -9.34 45.51 -22.27
C LEU A 19 -9.03 44.12 -22.84
N ILE A 20 -7.77 43.77 -22.86
CA ILE A 20 -7.36 42.38 -22.92
C ILE A 20 -7.75 41.81 -21.54
N ALA A 21 -8.92 41.18 -21.50
CA ALA A 21 -9.22 40.26 -20.44
C ALA A 21 -8.14 39.18 -20.56
N GLN A 22 -7.06 39.33 -19.80
CA GLN A 22 -6.19 38.26 -19.48
C GLN A 22 -7.07 37.26 -18.71
N ASN A 23 -7.49 36.19 -19.39
CA ASN A 23 -7.87 34.97 -18.73
C ASN A 23 -6.62 34.59 -17.93
N LEU A 24 -6.58 35.02 -16.66
CA LEU A 24 -5.87 34.34 -15.64
C LEU A 24 -6.52 32.96 -15.65
N ILE A 25 -5.92 32.04 -16.38
CA ILE A 25 -6.00 30.63 -16.03
C ILE A 25 -5.42 30.64 -14.62
N GLU A 26 -6.31 30.72 -13.67
CA GLU A 26 -6.04 30.39 -12.28
C GLU A 26 -5.51 28.96 -12.38
N GLN A 27 -4.18 28.84 -12.45
CA GLN A 27 -3.53 27.57 -12.21
C GLN A 27 -3.97 27.27 -10.78
N ASP A 28 -4.95 26.38 -10.63
CA ASP A 28 -5.20 25.69 -9.40
C ASP A 28 -3.85 25.07 -8.99
N GLU A 29 -3.06 25.88 -8.29
CA GLU A 29 -1.94 25.32 -7.52
C GLU A 29 -2.57 24.22 -6.68
N PRO A 30 -2.09 22.98 -6.80
CA PRO A 30 -2.63 21.91 -5.99
C PRO A 30 -2.45 22.36 -4.54
N VAL A 31 -3.57 22.73 -3.92
CA VAL A 31 -3.59 23.02 -2.49
C VAL A 31 -2.96 21.78 -1.87
N ALA A 32 -1.77 21.95 -1.29
CA ALA A 32 -1.10 20.89 -0.56
C ALA A 32 -1.96 20.59 0.66
N ILE A 33 -3.03 19.83 0.43
CA ILE A 33 -3.80 19.21 1.48
C ILE A 33 -2.81 18.26 2.12
N PHE A 34 -2.58 18.45 3.40
CA PHE A 34 -1.80 17.55 4.24
C PHE A 34 -2.35 16.13 4.00
N GLY A 35 -1.58 15.29 3.31
CA GLY A 35 -2.06 14.03 2.80
C GLY A 35 -2.47 14.07 1.33
N THR A 36 -1.80 14.86 0.47
CA THR A 36 -1.98 14.72 -0.98
C THR A 36 -1.58 13.31 -1.36
N THR A 37 -2.58 12.49 -1.51
CA THR A 37 -2.49 11.15 -1.99
C THR A 37 -2.10 11.21 -3.46
N VAL A 38 -0.82 11.11 -3.75
CA VAL A 38 -0.39 10.78 -5.10
C VAL A 38 -0.86 9.36 -5.35
N VAL A 39 -1.99 9.19 -6.00
CA VAL A 39 -2.42 7.89 -6.47
C VAL A 39 -1.44 7.48 -7.56
N ILE A 40 -0.47 6.66 -7.20
CA ILE A 40 0.34 5.96 -8.19
C ILE A 40 -0.52 4.77 -8.63
N PRO A 41 -1.03 4.74 -9.87
CA PRO A 41 -1.97 3.69 -10.31
C PRO A 41 -1.42 2.27 -10.18
N SER A 42 -0.09 2.16 -10.11
CA SER A 42 0.64 0.90 -9.94
C SER A 42 1.25 0.71 -8.55
N GLY A 43 0.97 1.63 -7.60
CA GLY A 43 1.51 1.57 -6.25
C GLY A 43 0.66 0.74 -5.27
N LEU A 44 1.24 0.46 -4.11
CA LEU A 44 0.54 -0.07 -2.95
C LEU A 44 -0.04 1.09 -2.14
N LYS A 45 -1.33 1.03 -1.85
CA LYS A 45 -1.99 1.89 -0.85
C LYS A 45 -1.88 1.22 0.51
N GLY A 46 -1.37 1.91 1.51
CA GLY A 46 -1.32 1.46 2.90
C GLY A 46 -2.26 2.28 3.77
N ASP A 47 -3.33 1.68 4.25
CA ASP A 47 -4.25 2.30 5.20
C ASP A 47 -3.70 2.15 6.62
N ILE A 48 -3.57 3.27 7.36
CA ILE A 48 -2.92 3.34 8.66
C ILE A 48 -3.96 3.26 9.78
N TYR A 49 -3.66 2.47 10.82
CA TYR A 49 -4.52 2.28 12.00
C TYR A 49 -3.72 2.45 13.28
N HIS A 50 -4.35 2.98 14.33
CA HIS A 50 -3.83 2.85 15.69
C HIS A 50 -4.47 1.65 16.38
N LEU A 51 -3.63 0.84 17.00
CA LEU A 51 -4.05 -0.36 17.70
C LEU A 51 -4.08 -0.15 19.23
N PRO A 52 -4.94 -0.86 19.96
CA PRO A 52 -4.82 -0.98 21.40
C PRO A 52 -3.58 -1.82 21.76
N ALA A 53 -2.98 -1.58 22.93
CA ALA A 53 -1.83 -2.34 23.42
C ALA A 53 -2.14 -3.83 23.72
N SER A 54 -3.37 -4.25 23.55
CA SER A 54 -3.80 -5.64 23.63
C SER A 54 -3.88 -6.37 22.29
N ALA A 55 -3.56 -5.67 21.18
CA ALA A 55 -3.54 -6.30 19.87
C ALA A 55 -2.49 -7.40 19.81
N GLN A 56 -2.82 -8.54 19.22
CA GLN A 56 -1.95 -9.71 19.12
C GLN A 56 -1.79 -10.19 17.67
N SER A 57 -2.43 -9.50 16.72
CA SER A 57 -2.59 -9.97 15.35
C SER A 57 -2.95 -8.83 14.41
N VAL A 58 -2.63 -8.96 13.14
CA VAL A 58 -3.07 -8.05 12.07
C VAL A 58 -4.59 -7.92 12.01
N HIS A 59 -5.34 -8.92 12.47
CA HIS A 59 -6.81 -8.91 12.51
C HIS A 59 -7.40 -7.89 13.49
N ALA A 60 -6.57 -7.28 14.32
CA ALA A 60 -7.02 -6.16 15.17
C ALA A 60 -7.58 -4.97 14.36
N ILE A 61 -7.21 -4.85 13.07
CA ILE A 61 -7.72 -3.80 12.18
C ILE A 61 -9.15 -4.03 11.68
N ASP A 62 -9.67 -5.26 11.68
CA ASP A 62 -10.92 -5.65 10.99
C ASP A 62 -12.14 -4.83 11.43
N ARG A 63 -12.10 -4.21 12.60
CA ARG A 63 -13.19 -3.39 13.15
C ARG A 63 -12.83 -1.92 13.28
N LEU A 64 -11.67 -1.52 12.78
CA LEU A 64 -11.18 -0.16 12.89
C LEU A 64 -11.40 0.61 11.58
N LYS A 65 -11.43 1.93 11.72
CA LYS A 65 -11.40 2.82 10.55
C LYS A 65 -9.97 3.33 10.37
N PRO A 66 -9.48 3.43 9.14
CA PRO A 66 -8.16 3.98 8.89
C PRO A 66 -8.12 5.47 9.27
N LEU A 67 -6.97 5.89 9.76
CA LEU A 67 -6.68 7.29 10.12
C LEU A 67 -6.21 8.12 8.92
N GLY A 68 -5.69 7.44 7.92
CA GLY A 68 -5.16 8.02 6.70
C GLY A 68 -4.55 6.93 5.85
N SER A 69 -3.98 7.32 4.70
CA SER A 69 -3.35 6.38 3.78
C SER A 69 -1.99 6.91 3.33
N ILE A 70 -1.08 5.98 3.06
CA ILE A 70 0.22 6.22 2.42
C ILE A 70 0.29 5.41 1.13
N TYR A 71 1.24 5.76 0.27
CA TYR A 71 1.48 5.06 -0.98
C TYR A 71 2.96 4.74 -1.11
N THR A 72 3.25 3.54 -1.58
CA THR A 72 4.62 3.09 -1.84
C THR A 72 4.63 2.16 -3.04
N THR A 73 5.77 2.01 -3.68
CA THR A 73 5.94 1.04 -4.77
C THR A 73 6.54 -0.27 -4.30
N SER A 74 7.08 -0.31 -3.07
CA SER A 74 7.71 -1.51 -2.51
C SER A 74 7.58 -1.57 -1.00
N LEU A 75 7.69 -2.76 -0.43
CA LEU A 75 7.83 -2.98 1.00
C LEU A 75 9.28 -3.36 1.26
N ASN A 76 10.08 -2.41 1.74
CA ASN A 76 11.51 -2.58 1.96
C ASN A 76 11.98 -1.78 3.19
N VAL A 77 11.45 -2.14 4.35
CA VAL A 77 11.90 -1.65 5.65
C VAL A 77 12.72 -2.77 6.29
N PRO A 78 14.06 -2.71 6.22
CA PRO A 78 14.91 -3.72 6.84
C PRO A 78 14.77 -3.66 8.37
N PRO A 79 15.15 -4.72 9.08
CA PRO A 79 15.18 -4.72 10.54
C PRO A 79 15.99 -3.53 11.06
N GLN A 80 15.34 -2.69 11.86
CA GLN A 80 15.93 -1.49 12.43
C GLN A 80 15.30 -1.17 13.79
N ASP A 81 16.01 -0.35 14.59
CA ASP A 81 15.47 0.14 15.86
C ASP A 81 14.14 0.89 15.60
N PHE A 82 13.11 0.58 16.40
CA PHE A 82 11.79 1.19 16.25
C PHE A 82 11.80 2.72 16.39
N GLN A 83 12.76 3.29 17.11
CA GLN A 83 12.91 4.73 17.26
C GLN A 83 13.33 5.43 15.96
N LEU A 84 13.86 4.69 14.99
CA LEU A 84 14.10 5.22 13.63
C LEU A 84 12.79 5.42 12.88
N GLY A 85 11.68 4.94 13.45
CA GLY A 85 10.34 5.09 12.89
C GLY A 85 10.03 4.09 11.78
N PHE A 86 8.83 4.22 11.27
CA PHE A 86 8.35 3.44 10.14
C PHE A 86 7.79 4.39 9.06
N PRO A 87 8.10 4.20 7.77
CA PRO A 87 7.63 5.09 6.71
C PRO A 87 6.13 5.33 6.75
N GLY A 88 5.72 6.61 6.80
CA GLY A 88 4.32 7.01 6.87
C GLY A 88 3.72 7.07 8.28
N VAL A 89 4.42 6.59 9.32
CA VAL A 89 3.97 6.66 10.71
C VAL A 89 4.92 7.59 11.47
N THR A 90 4.48 8.82 11.75
CA THR A 90 5.37 9.89 12.23
C THR A 90 5.27 10.20 13.72
N LYS A 91 4.22 9.75 14.41
CA LYS A 91 3.94 10.13 15.81
C LYS A 91 3.70 8.94 16.74
N ARG A 92 3.84 7.74 16.23
CA ARG A 92 3.61 6.51 16.97
C ARG A 92 4.58 5.44 16.51
N TYR A 93 5.31 4.87 17.43
CA TYR A 93 6.33 3.86 17.16
C TYR A 93 5.86 2.43 17.47
N GLU A 94 4.84 2.31 18.32
CA GLU A 94 4.25 1.05 18.77
C GLU A 94 2.74 1.06 18.56
N TRP A 95 2.13 -0.10 18.49
CA TRP A 95 0.69 -0.32 18.44
C TRP A 95 0.02 0.44 17.28
N PHE A 96 0.58 0.24 16.10
CA PHE A 96 -0.02 0.68 14.85
C PHE A 96 -0.07 -0.47 13.85
N ALA A 97 -0.89 -0.32 12.83
CA ALA A 97 -0.95 -1.23 11.70
C ALA A 97 -1.03 -0.47 10.39
N ILE A 98 -0.59 -1.11 9.33
CA ILE A 98 -0.77 -0.62 7.97
C ILE A 98 -1.26 -1.78 7.12
N ASP A 99 -2.41 -1.60 6.47
CA ASP A 99 -2.96 -2.59 5.53
C ASP A 99 -2.61 -2.17 4.10
N TYR A 100 -1.55 -2.73 3.57
CA TYR A 100 -1.13 -2.47 2.20
C TYR A 100 -1.96 -3.27 1.22
N SER A 101 -2.43 -2.62 0.17
CA SER A 101 -3.19 -3.26 -0.91
C SER A 101 -2.84 -2.64 -2.26
N GLY A 102 -2.92 -3.43 -3.32
CA GLY A 102 -2.63 -2.96 -4.66
C GLY A 102 -2.83 -4.04 -5.71
N LYS A 103 -2.29 -3.74 -6.89
CA LYS A 103 -2.31 -4.66 -8.02
C LYS A 103 -0.92 -4.72 -8.64
N PHE A 104 -0.62 -5.86 -9.27
CA PHE A 104 0.63 -6.06 -9.98
C PHE A 104 0.40 -6.96 -11.20
N TRP A 105 1.27 -6.85 -12.19
CA TRP A 105 1.15 -7.58 -13.46
C TRP A 105 2.16 -8.72 -13.53
N ILE A 106 1.71 -9.87 -13.97
CA ILE A 106 2.55 -11.02 -14.27
C ILE A 106 2.62 -11.18 -15.79
N GLU A 107 3.83 -11.03 -16.34
CA GLU A 107 4.09 -11.26 -17.77
C GLU A 107 4.27 -12.75 -18.06
N HIS A 108 5.02 -13.45 -17.22
CA HIS A 108 5.38 -14.85 -17.42
C HIS A 108 4.69 -15.74 -16.40
N PRO A 109 3.65 -16.50 -16.80
CA PRO A 109 2.96 -17.39 -15.88
C PRO A 109 3.90 -18.47 -15.32
N GLY A 110 3.70 -18.81 -14.03
CA GLY A 110 4.54 -19.82 -13.39
C GLY A 110 4.40 -19.88 -11.87
N LEU A 111 5.30 -20.60 -11.22
CA LEU A 111 5.38 -20.68 -9.77
C LEU A 111 6.24 -19.52 -9.25
N TYR A 112 5.60 -18.60 -8.53
CA TYR A 112 6.27 -17.48 -7.86
C TYR A 112 6.48 -17.81 -6.39
N ARG A 113 7.66 -17.46 -5.88
CA ARG A 113 8.05 -17.63 -4.48
C ARG A 113 8.15 -16.27 -3.84
N PHE A 114 7.63 -16.17 -2.62
CA PHE A 114 7.67 -14.96 -1.82
C PHE A 114 8.43 -15.21 -0.53
N ARG A 115 9.11 -14.17 -0.06
CA ARG A 115 9.74 -14.14 1.24
C ARG A 115 9.25 -12.88 1.95
N LEU A 116 8.47 -13.09 3.01
CA LEU A 116 7.95 -12.04 3.88
C LEU A 116 8.81 -11.99 5.14
N VAL A 117 9.36 -10.83 5.43
CA VAL A 117 10.12 -10.53 6.65
C VAL A 117 9.34 -9.48 7.41
N SER A 118 9.03 -9.73 8.66
CA SER A 118 8.35 -8.74 9.50
C SER A 118 8.79 -8.81 10.96
N ASP A 119 8.61 -7.69 11.65
CA ASP A 119 8.71 -7.46 13.08
C ASP A 119 7.71 -6.34 13.42
N ASP A 120 6.60 -6.55 14.05
CA ASP A 120 6.00 -7.84 14.43
C ASP A 120 5.29 -8.54 13.26
N GLY A 121 3.98 -8.71 13.39
CA GLY A 121 3.18 -9.55 12.52
C GLY A 121 2.85 -8.99 11.15
N ALA A 122 2.90 -9.85 10.13
CA ALA A 122 2.42 -9.56 8.79
C ALA A 122 1.87 -10.80 8.09
N MET A 123 0.98 -10.60 7.13
CA MET A 123 0.49 -11.67 6.26
C MET A 123 0.59 -11.23 4.80
N LEU A 124 0.76 -12.17 3.89
CA LEU A 124 0.72 -11.93 2.46
C LEU A 124 -0.47 -12.66 1.83
N TYR A 125 -1.30 -11.91 1.15
CA TYR A 125 -2.37 -12.43 0.30
C TYR A 125 -2.13 -12.06 -1.16
N VAL A 126 -2.35 -13.02 -2.05
CA VAL A 126 -2.38 -12.81 -3.50
C VAL A 126 -3.71 -13.37 -4.01
N ASP A 127 -4.47 -12.56 -4.74
CA ASP A 127 -5.83 -12.87 -5.21
C ASP A 127 -6.76 -13.39 -4.10
N GLY A 128 -6.60 -12.84 -2.90
CA GLY A 128 -7.36 -13.23 -1.74
C GLY A 128 -6.91 -14.53 -1.07
N GLN A 129 -5.91 -15.24 -1.62
CA GLN A 129 -5.36 -16.45 -1.02
C GLN A 129 -4.19 -16.11 -0.11
N LEU A 130 -4.16 -16.70 1.07
CA LEU A 130 -3.04 -16.58 2.02
C LEU A 130 -1.82 -17.33 1.47
N VAL A 131 -0.74 -16.60 1.22
CA VAL A 131 0.52 -17.11 0.67
C VAL A 131 1.59 -17.25 1.73
N ALA A 132 1.67 -16.29 2.65
CA ALA A 132 2.59 -16.36 3.80
C ALA A 132 1.90 -15.81 5.04
N ASP A 133 2.02 -16.55 6.15
CA ASP A 133 1.50 -16.18 7.46
C ASP A 133 2.67 -15.98 8.42
N ASN A 134 2.92 -14.73 8.75
CA ASN A 134 3.89 -14.30 9.77
C ASN A 134 3.17 -13.41 10.79
N ASP A 135 1.92 -13.76 11.13
CA ASP A 135 1.14 -13.00 12.11
C ASP A 135 1.55 -13.32 13.55
N GLY A 136 1.35 -12.38 14.45
CA GLY A 136 1.65 -12.50 15.87
C GLY A 136 2.67 -11.48 16.37
N ILE A 137 2.88 -11.47 17.70
CA ILE A 137 3.95 -10.69 18.33
C ILE A 137 5.21 -11.55 18.34
N HIS A 138 6.24 -11.11 17.65
CA HIS A 138 7.52 -11.80 17.55
C HIS A 138 8.63 -10.84 17.14
N SER A 139 9.88 -11.19 17.39
CA SER A 139 11.04 -10.52 16.80
C SER A 139 11.08 -10.75 15.29
N THR A 140 12.02 -10.12 14.60
CA THR A 140 12.15 -10.28 13.15
C THR A 140 12.16 -11.75 12.73
N GLU A 141 11.14 -12.17 12.02
CA GLU A 141 10.98 -13.51 11.47
C GLU A 141 10.77 -13.50 9.96
N VAL A 142 10.98 -14.66 9.34
CA VAL A 142 10.84 -14.87 7.91
C VAL A 142 9.83 -15.95 7.64
N ARG A 143 8.90 -15.68 6.72
CA ARG A 143 8.00 -16.71 6.18
C ARG A 143 8.14 -16.79 4.66
N LEU A 144 8.19 -18.02 4.20
CA LEU A 144 8.23 -18.32 2.78
C LEU A 144 6.85 -18.76 2.31
N GLY A 145 6.48 -18.34 1.13
CA GLY A 145 5.25 -18.77 0.48
C GLY A 145 5.47 -18.95 -1.02
N SER A 146 4.60 -19.71 -1.65
CA SER A 146 4.62 -19.86 -3.10
C SER A 146 3.21 -20.02 -3.66
N ILE A 147 3.01 -19.53 -4.87
CA ILE A 147 1.73 -19.53 -5.55
C ILE A 147 1.94 -19.59 -7.06
N ARG A 148 1.08 -20.33 -7.78
CA ARG A 148 1.07 -20.31 -9.25
C ARG A 148 0.29 -19.11 -9.73
N LEU A 149 0.94 -18.26 -10.51
CA LEU A 149 0.32 -17.08 -11.11
C LEU A 149 0.22 -17.28 -12.62
N ALA A 150 -0.93 -16.92 -13.16
CA ALA A 150 -1.13 -16.81 -14.60
C ALA A 150 -0.58 -15.49 -15.13
N GLY A 151 -0.57 -15.26 -16.44
CA GLY A 151 -0.31 -13.94 -17.00
C GLY A 151 -1.52 -13.01 -16.76
N GLY A 152 -1.26 -11.74 -16.47
CA GLY A 152 -2.29 -10.74 -16.25
C GLY A 152 -2.20 -10.03 -14.91
N LEU A 153 -3.30 -9.36 -14.55
CA LEU A 153 -3.39 -8.51 -13.37
C LEU A 153 -3.83 -9.31 -12.14
N HIS A 154 -3.01 -9.27 -11.12
CA HIS A 154 -3.24 -9.90 -9.82
C HIS A 154 -3.44 -8.84 -8.73
N SER A 155 -4.17 -9.19 -7.67
CA SER A 155 -4.29 -8.39 -6.46
C SER A 155 -3.26 -8.83 -5.42
N ILE A 156 -2.78 -7.88 -4.62
CA ILE A 156 -1.91 -8.14 -3.47
C ILE A 156 -2.43 -7.39 -2.26
N ARG A 157 -2.37 -8.01 -1.09
CA ARG A 157 -2.62 -7.38 0.21
C ARG A 157 -1.59 -7.86 1.21
N VAL A 158 -1.03 -6.91 1.98
CA VAL A 158 -0.06 -7.18 3.04
C VAL A 158 -0.46 -6.38 4.28
N PRO A 159 -1.32 -6.90 5.15
CA PRO A 159 -1.54 -6.31 6.46
C PRO A 159 -0.30 -6.54 7.34
N TYR A 160 0.13 -5.48 8.02
CA TYR A 160 1.25 -5.45 8.95
C TYR A 160 0.83 -4.78 10.24
N PHE A 161 1.30 -5.25 11.37
CA PHE A 161 1.18 -4.52 12.62
C PHE A 161 2.50 -4.51 13.40
N GLN A 162 2.71 -3.41 14.11
CA GLN A 162 3.76 -3.23 15.09
C GLN A 162 3.14 -3.27 16.49
N GLY A 163 3.57 -4.20 17.30
CA GLY A 163 3.22 -4.33 18.69
C GLY A 163 4.19 -3.55 19.61
N PRO A 164 4.74 -4.18 20.65
CA PRO A 164 5.69 -3.51 21.53
C PRO A 164 7.06 -3.31 20.88
N ALA A 165 7.82 -2.31 21.38
CA ALA A 165 9.20 -2.09 20.95
C ALA A 165 10.05 -3.37 21.14
N THR A 166 11.04 -3.68 20.31
CA THR A 166 12.26 -2.92 20.11
C THR A 166 12.67 -2.68 18.64
N THR A 167 12.21 -3.48 17.73
CA THR A 167 12.62 -3.50 16.32
C THR A 167 11.39 -3.32 15.44
N VAL A 168 11.55 -2.79 14.26
CA VAL A 168 10.56 -2.77 13.19
C VAL A 168 11.15 -3.38 11.94
N ALA A 169 10.35 -4.13 11.18
CA ALA A 169 10.75 -4.64 9.87
C ALA A 169 9.52 -4.94 9.02
N LEU A 170 9.58 -4.63 7.73
CA LEU A 170 8.65 -5.14 6.74
C LEU A 170 9.32 -5.18 5.37
N MET A 171 9.68 -6.38 4.92
CA MET A 171 10.23 -6.58 3.58
C MET A 171 9.45 -7.66 2.86
N LEU A 172 9.18 -7.43 1.59
CA LEU A 172 8.59 -8.42 0.70
C LEU A 172 9.50 -8.65 -0.48
N GLU A 173 9.98 -9.87 -0.63
CA GLU A 173 10.75 -10.31 -1.77
C GLU A 173 9.93 -11.26 -2.64
N ILE A 174 10.26 -11.28 -3.93
CA ILE A 174 9.63 -12.14 -4.94
C ILE A 174 10.70 -12.78 -5.83
N ALA A 175 10.43 -14.01 -6.27
CA ALA A 175 11.20 -14.68 -7.30
C ALA A 175 10.25 -15.42 -8.25
N GLY A 176 10.33 -15.12 -9.52
CA GLY A 176 9.66 -15.87 -10.59
C GLY A 176 10.35 -17.20 -10.89
N PRO A 177 9.86 -17.93 -11.90
CA PRO A 177 10.46 -19.20 -12.34
C PRO A 177 11.93 -19.02 -12.77
N GLY A 178 12.83 -19.71 -12.08
CA GLY A 178 14.28 -19.65 -12.37
C GLY A 178 14.99 -18.37 -11.91
N GLU A 179 14.30 -17.47 -11.24
CA GLU A 179 14.86 -16.20 -10.77
C GLU A 179 15.38 -16.27 -9.33
N GLN A 180 16.28 -15.33 -8.99
CA GLN A 180 16.71 -15.09 -7.63
C GLN A 180 15.72 -14.15 -6.92
N PRO A 181 15.56 -14.27 -5.59
CA PRO A 181 14.74 -13.36 -4.80
C PRO A 181 15.25 -11.93 -4.91
N ARG A 182 14.31 -10.97 -5.03
CA ARG A 182 14.54 -9.53 -5.02
C ARG A 182 13.36 -8.81 -4.39
N ILE A 183 13.55 -7.59 -3.95
CA ILE A 183 12.46 -6.80 -3.38
C ILE A 183 11.32 -6.68 -4.39
N PHE A 184 10.12 -7.03 -3.94
CA PHE A 184 8.90 -6.82 -4.73
C PHE A 184 8.67 -5.32 -4.97
N SER A 185 8.44 -4.94 -6.22
CA SER A 185 8.12 -3.57 -6.59
C SER A 185 7.01 -3.54 -7.64
N THR A 186 5.96 -2.75 -7.39
CA THR A 186 4.91 -2.52 -8.38
C THR A 186 5.45 -1.78 -9.61
N GLU A 187 6.61 -1.13 -9.52
CA GLU A 187 7.28 -0.50 -10.65
C GLU A 187 7.82 -1.54 -11.65
N GLU A 188 8.29 -2.67 -11.14
CA GLU A 188 8.76 -3.78 -11.96
C GLU A 188 7.59 -4.58 -12.57
N PHE A 189 6.55 -4.78 -11.77
CA PHE A 189 5.37 -5.54 -12.15
C PHE A 189 4.23 -4.65 -12.63
N LYS A 190 4.57 -3.68 -13.51
CA LYS A 190 3.59 -2.78 -14.12
C LYS A 190 2.77 -3.49 -15.19
N PRO A 191 1.47 -3.18 -15.29
CA PRO A 191 0.68 -3.60 -16.42
C PRO A 191 1.16 -2.91 -17.72
N PRO A 192 0.81 -3.45 -18.90
CA PRO A 192 1.04 -2.81 -20.18
C PRO A 192 0.57 -1.36 -20.18
N SER A 193 1.26 -0.50 -20.95
CA SER A 193 0.93 0.92 -21.03
C SER A 193 -0.44 1.19 -21.66
N ASN A 194 -0.92 0.30 -22.52
CA ASN A 194 -2.26 0.39 -23.10
C ASN A 194 -3.26 -0.35 -22.19
N PRO A 195 -4.24 0.35 -21.58
CA PRO A 195 -5.24 -0.30 -20.73
C PRO A 195 -6.12 -1.34 -21.44
N GLU A 196 -6.22 -1.29 -22.76
CA GLU A 196 -6.99 -2.28 -23.54
C GLU A 196 -6.35 -3.67 -23.52
N ASP A 197 -5.04 -3.74 -23.26
CA ASP A 197 -4.30 -5.00 -23.12
C ASP A 197 -4.45 -5.61 -21.72
N TRP A 198 -5.10 -4.90 -20.80
CA TRP A 198 -5.25 -5.38 -19.43
C TRP A 198 -6.33 -6.45 -19.35
N HIS A 199 -5.98 -7.52 -18.68
CA HIS A 199 -6.92 -8.57 -18.32
C HIS A 199 -6.66 -9.03 -16.88
N PHE A 200 -7.72 -9.45 -16.21
CA PHE A 200 -7.58 -10.10 -14.91
C PHE A 200 -7.09 -11.53 -15.14
N ALA A 201 -6.06 -11.91 -14.41
CA ALA A 201 -5.60 -13.27 -14.42
C ALA A 201 -6.69 -14.21 -13.87
N PRO A 202 -6.77 -15.46 -14.33
CA PRO A 202 -7.56 -16.48 -13.66
C PRO A 202 -7.05 -16.65 -12.22
N ALA A 203 -7.93 -17.20 -11.36
CA ALA A 203 -7.61 -17.39 -9.96
C ALA A 203 -6.27 -18.08 -9.77
N ALA A 204 -5.46 -17.52 -8.88
CA ALA A 204 -4.16 -18.08 -8.53
C ALA A 204 -4.35 -19.44 -7.81
N GLU A 205 -3.39 -20.32 -7.97
CA GLU A 205 -3.41 -21.65 -7.35
C GLU A 205 -2.22 -21.83 -6.42
N LEU A 206 -2.52 -22.18 -5.16
CA LEU A 206 -1.48 -22.62 -4.24
C LEU A 206 -0.93 -23.99 -4.71
N PRO A 207 0.38 -24.22 -4.58
CA PRO A 207 0.94 -25.55 -4.82
C PRO A 207 0.30 -26.54 -3.83
N PRO A 208 0.24 -27.83 -4.19
CA PRO A 208 -0.20 -28.83 -3.23
C PRO A 208 0.68 -28.73 -1.97
N PRO A 209 0.09 -28.97 -0.78
CA PRO A 209 0.85 -28.94 0.47
C PRO A 209 2.05 -29.87 0.36
N ASP A 210 3.21 -29.38 0.75
CA ASP A 210 4.43 -30.20 0.82
C ASP A 210 4.19 -31.33 1.85
N PRO A 211 4.28 -32.61 1.46
CA PRO A 211 4.04 -33.73 2.36
C PRO A 211 5.05 -33.78 3.51
N ASP A 212 6.22 -33.16 3.36
CA ASP A 212 7.30 -33.15 4.34
C ASP A 212 7.27 -31.96 5.30
N LEU A 213 6.39 -30.96 5.06
CA LEU A 213 6.20 -29.85 5.98
C LEU A 213 5.24 -30.23 7.12
N PRO A 214 5.54 -29.86 8.38
CA PRO A 214 4.62 -30.02 9.49
C PRO A 214 3.29 -29.32 9.16
N ARG A 215 2.19 -30.05 9.24
CA ARG A 215 0.87 -29.46 9.03
C ARG A 215 0.59 -28.48 10.17
N VAL A 216 0.57 -27.17 9.83
CA VAL A 216 0.08 -26.16 10.75
C VAL A 216 -1.43 -26.38 10.87
N HIS A 217 -1.86 -26.92 12.01
CA HIS A 217 -3.27 -27.03 12.28
C HIS A 217 -3.85 -25.62 12.49
N PRO A 218 -4.95 -25.27 11.83
CA PRO A 218 -5.62 -24.01 12.13
C PRO A 218 -5.94 -23.95 13.63
N PRO A 219 -5.89 -22.76 14.24
CA PRO A 219 -6.23 -22.60 15.64
C PRO A 219 -7.61 -23.21 15.90
N ARG A 220 -7.71 -24.06 16.93
CA ARG A 220 -8.98 -24.70 17.27
C ARG A 220 -9.99 -23.61 17.59
N THR A 221 -11.04 -23.51 16.77
CA THR A 221 -12.20 -22.68 17.08
C THR A 221 -12.70 -23.08 18.47
N PRO A 222 -12.84 -22.17 19.44
CA PRO A 222 -13.44 -22.51 20.73
C PRO A 222 -14.83 -23.10 20.47
N GLY A 223 -15.02 -24.33 20.87
CA GLY A 223 -16.34 -24.95 20.79
C GLY A 223 -17.36 -24.15 21.61
N PRO A 224 -18.65 -24.17 21.27
CA PRO A 224 -19.66 -23.47 22.03
C PRO A 224 -19.61 -23.94 23.50
N GLU A 225 -19.37 -22.99 24.40
CA GLU A 225 -19.41 -23.23 25.85
C GLU A 225 -20.76 -23.85 26.21
N GLY A 226 -20.71 -25.11 26.68
CA GLY A 226 -21.92 -25.83 27.09
C GLY A 226 -22.63 -25.10 28.22
N SER A 227 -23.80 -24.56 27.88
CA SER A 227 -24.75 -23.99 28.85
C SER A 227 -25.06 -25.02 29.93
N LYS A 228 -24.42 -24.89 31.12
CA LYS A 228 -24.81 -25.61 32.32
C LYS A 228 -26.15 -25.05 32.82
N VAL A 229 -27.22 -25.68 32.37
CA VAL A 229 -28.55 -25.46 32.96
C VAL A 229 -28.49 -25.92 34.43
N LYS A 230 -28.48 -24.98 35.38
CA LYS A 230 -28.69 -25.24 36.79
C LYS A 230 -30.15 -25.68 36.99
N LYS A 231 -30.39 -26.97 37.23
CA LYS A 231 -31.65 -27.43 37.81
C LYS A 231 -31.68 -26.99 39.27
N LYS A 232 -32.67 -26.13 39.62
CA LYS A 232 -33.08 -25.91 41.03
C LYS A 232 -33.95 -27.09 41.45
N HIS A 233 -33.57 -27.71 42.58
CA HIS A 233 -34.48 -28.45 43.45
C HIS A 233 -34.90 -27.54 44.58
#